data_49aa68dfbcb3d43e890ef61a59522e11
#
_entry.id   49aa68dfbcb3d43e890ef61a59522e11
#
_cell.length_a   1.000
_cell.length_b   1.000
_cell.length_c   1.000
_cell.angle_alpha   90.00
_cell.angle_beta   90.00
_cell.angle_gamma   90.00
#
_symmetry.space_group_name_H-M   'P 1'
#
loop_
_entity.id
_entity.type
_entity.pdbx_description
1 polymer ?
#
loop_
_entity_poly.entity_id
_entity_poly.type
_entity_poly.pdbx_seq_one_letter_code
_entity_poly.pdbx_strand_id
1 'polypeptide(L)'
;MQNPLDSPSSVHQTRSDPECGFRVGKRVHWIGDTRRIGTVKYMGPVEGFSGTWIGVDWDNDGDGKHDGSHNGVRYFAARGLKTASFVRPHNLSSGISLLQALEARYRTVSTKEEEDEMYVLSARNKRVSIELLGKEKIQDKISQFEELTSASLSYLGASSAGSPSLISSTLPYLKELDLTGNLLAEWNDVVIICKALPFLAALNLSCNSLSPDITPMPQLNNIRILVLNHTGVIWNQVEMLKDSLPCIEELHLLGNKLREITAVSTTAVQGFDFLRCLNLEDNCIADWAEILKLSQLKSLEQLFLNKNDLNRIWYPDYGTTHKSDNGCESLDKNPMSFNTLQCLLLGGNKIEDLDSIDSLNSFPNLVDIRLSENPIADIGKGGVPRFVLIARLAKVETLNGSEVSPRERKDSEIRYVRLVMSKFHDNPEEITRLHPRFAELKKIHGIEDERPLTGATGPQKMASGLICMNRFLELASMISDIQSSYSSCSHMQLFL
;
A
#
# COMPACT_ATOMS: atom_id res chain seq x y z
N MET A 1 -14.98 31.18 -58.84
CA MET A 1 -13.56 31.53 -58.73
C MET A 1 -13.13 31.40 -57.29
N GLN A 2 -12.06 30.67 -57.09
CA GLN A 2 -11.24 30.48 -55.89
C GLN A 2 -11.64 29.43 -54.92
N ASN A 3 -10.75 28.43 -54.86
CA ASN A 3 -10.68 27.22 -54.04
C ASN A 3 -10.39 27.48 -52.57
N PRO A 4 -10.81 26.58 -51.67
CA PRO A 4 -10.21 26.47 -50.34
C PRO A 4 -8.99 25.54 -50.36
N LEU A 5 -8.00 25.90 -49.58
CA LEU A 5 -6.74 25.19 -49.32
C LEU A 5 -6.97 23.92 -48.51
N ASP A 6 -6.54 22.80 -49.04
CA ASP A 6 -6.37 21.53 -48.39
C ASP A 6 -5.24 21.59 -47.37
N SER A 7 -5.53 21.18 -46.10
CA SER A 7 -4.53 20.85 -45.09
C SER A 7 -4.25 19.34 -45.16
N PRO A 8 -2.99 18.89 -45.15
CA PRO A 8 -2.69 17.47 -45.17
C PRO A 8 -2.84 16.85 -43.76
N SER A 9 -3.83 16.01 -43.59
CA SER A 9 -3.93 15.10 -42.48
C SER A 9 -2.84 14.02 -42.55
N SER A 10 -1.85 14.12 -41.69
CA SER A 10 -0.82 13.08 -41.54
C SER A 10 -1.41 11.88 -40.79
N VAL A 11 -1.87 10.90 -41.54
CA VAL A 11 -2.14 9.55 -41.04
C VAL A 11 -0.81 8.84 -40.82
N HIS A 12 -0.33 8.79 -39.59
CA HIS A 12 0.78 7.90 -39.22
C HIS A 12 0.31 6.46 -39.25
N GLN A 13 0.51 5.78 -40.38
CA GLN A 13 0.45 4.33 -40.47
C GLN A 13 1.62 3.73 -39.67
N THR A 14 1.30 3.03 -38.60
CA THR A 14 2.24 2.17 -37.85
C THR A 14 2.62 0.99 -38.72
N ARG A 15 3.78 1.06 -39.40
CA ARG A 15 4.42 -0.10 -40.02
C ARG A 15 5.00 -0.99 -38.93
N SER A 16 4.45 -2.17 -38.72
CA SER A 16 5.08 -3.27 -38.01
C SER A 16 6.12 -3.89 -38.94
N ASP A 17 7.39 -3.78 -38.58
CA ASP A 17 8.46 -4.59 -39.19
C ASP A 17 8.37 -6.01 -38.60
N PRO A 18 8.11 -7.06 -39.40
CA PRO A 18 7.86 -8.42 -38.89
C PRO A 18 9.11 -9.12 -38.35
N GLU A 19 10.31 -8.60 -38.58
CA GLU A 19 11.56 -9.27 -38.23
C GLU A 19 12.09 -8.97 -36.81
N CYS A 20 11.55 -8.00 -36.07
CA CYS A 20 12.18 -7.54 -34.83
C CYS A 20 11.42 -7.89 -33.54
N GLY A 21 10.20 -8.44 -33.62
CA GLY A 21 9.42 -8.85 -32.45
C GLY A 21 8.98 -7.70 -31.49
N PHE A 22 9.37 -6.46 -31.78
CA PHE A 22 9.00 -5.27 -31.01
C PHE A 22 7.81 -4.54 -31.64
N ARG A 23 7.02 -3.87 -30.80
CA ARG A 23 5.94 -2.96 -31.21
C ARG A 23 5.78 -1.86 -30.16
N VAL A 24 5.25 -0.72 -30.56
CA VAL A 24 4.90 0.34 -29.61
C VAL A 24 3.90 -0.19 -28.60
N GLY A 25 4.12 0.12 -27.33
CA GLY A 25 3.36 -0.39 -26.19
C GLY A 25 3.93 -1.71 -25.59
N LYS A 26 4.84 -2.42 -26.30
CA LYS A 26 5.43 -3.66 -25.77
C LYS A 26 6.34 -3.37 -24.60
N ARG A 27 6.22 -4.20 -23.56
CA ARG A 27 7.15 -4.20 -22.42
C ARG A 27 8.45 -4.87 -22.81
N VAL A 28 9.56 -4.31 -22.36
CA VAL A 28 10.92 -4.77 -22.65
C VAL A 28 11.81 -4.63 -21.43
N HIS A 29 12.86 -5.43 -21.38
CA HIS A 29 13.96 -5.19 -20.45
C HIS A 29 15.30 -5.07 -21.19
N TRP A 30 16.30 -4.47 -20.51
CA TRP A 30 17.66 -4.42 -21.01
C TRP A 30 18.30 -5.82 -20.95
N ILE A 31 18.97 -6.25 -22.01
CA ILE A 31 19.75 -7.50 -22.00
C ILE A 31 20.95 -7.32 -21.05
N GLY A 32 21.09 -8.24 -20.11
CA GLY A 32 22.11 -8.18 -19.05
C GLY A 32 21.64 -7.54 -17.74
N ASP A 33 20.46 -6.84 -17.75
CA ASP A 33 19.81 -6.35 -16.54
C ASP A 33 18.28 -6.44 -16.67
N THR A 34 17.73 -7.54 -16.22
CA THR A 34 16.29 -7.83 -16.27
C THR A 34 15.45 -6.93 -15.35
N ARG A 35 16.08 -6.18 -14.44
CA ARG A 35 15.40 -5.19 -13.57
C ARG A 35 15.19 -3.85 -14.25
N ARG A 36 15.96 -3.56 -15.30
CA ARG A 36 15.78 -2.36 -16.11
C ARG A 36 14.69 -2.59 -17.15
N ILE A 37 13.46 -2.31 -16.74
CA ILE A 37 12.24 -2.57 -17.49
C ILE A 37 11.66 -1.25 -18.01
N GLY A 38 11.06 -1.28 -19.20
CA GLY A 38 10.41 -0.11 -19.79
C GLY A 38 9.39 -0.48 -20.86
N THR A 39 8.78 0.55 -21.43
CA THR A 39 7.79 0.41 -22.51
C THR A 39 8.33 1.00 -23.79
N VAL A 40 8.20 0.30 -24.90
CA VAL A 40 8.51 0.81 -26.25
C VAL A 40 7.53 1.93 -26.59
N LYS A 41 8.03 3.14 -26.86
CA LYS A 41 7.24 4.31 -27.24
C LYS A 41 7.47 4.78 -28.67
N TYR A 42 8.57 4.37 -29.29
CA TYR A 42 8.95 4.74 -30.64
C TYR A 42 9.75 3.62 -31.30
N MET A 43 9.58 3.48 -32.61
CA MET A 43 10.39 2.60 -33.47
C MET A 43 10.63 3.31 -34.80
N GLY A 44 11.89 3.49 -35.17
CA GLY A 44 12.23 4.15 -36.41
C GLY A 44 13.62 4.78 -36.43
N PRO A 45 13.95 5.54 -37.48
CA PRO A 45 15.21 6.28 -37.60
C PRO A 45 15.27 7.43 -36.61
N VAL A 46 16.46 7.73 -36.11
CA VAL A 46 16.75 8.91 -35.28
C VAL A 46 17.71 9.80 -36.07
N GLU A 47 17.42 11.06 -36.16
CA GLU A 47 18.22 12.05 -36.94
C GLU A 47 19.69 12.03 -36.47
N GLY A 48 20.61 11.96 -37.44
CA GLY A 48 22.04 11.87 -37.19
C GLY A 48 22.57 10.46 -36.92
N PHE A 49 21.70 9.45 -36.90
CA PHE A 49 22.11 8.05 -36.61
C PHE A 49 21.52 7.07 -37.63
N SER A 50 22.35 6.19 -38.17
CA SER A 50 21.90 5.17 -39.14
C SER A 50 21.09 4.03 -38.48
N GLY A 51 20.19 3.43 -39.27
CA GLY A 51 19.43 2.23 -38.88
C GLY A 51 18.27 2.50 -37.92
N THR A 52 17.55 1.42 -37.56
CA THR A 52 16.39 1.48 -36.67
C THR A 52 16.78 1.60 -35.19
N TRP A 53 16.07 2.46 -34.48
CA TRP A 53 16.18 2.67 -33.06
C TRP A 53 14.84 2.39 -32.38
N ILE A 54 14.91 1.91 -31.16
CA ILE A 54 13.74 1.75 -30.28
C ILE A 54 13.81 2.82 -29.18
N GLY A 55 12.80 3.68 -29.14
CA GLY A 55 12.59 4.63 -28.05
C GLY A 55 11.89 3.93 -26.90
N VAL A 56 12.58 3.78 -25.78
CA VAL A 56 12.05 3.13 -24.56
C VAL A 56 11.86 4.18 -23.47
N ASP A 57 10.71 4.14 -22.82
CA ASP A 57 10.42 4.86 -21.58
C ASP A 57 10.57 3.88 -20.41
N TRP A 58 11.65 4.03 -19.63
CA TRP A 58 12.00 3.15 -18.52
C TRP A 58 11.12 3.41 -17.30
N ASP A 59 10.85 2.40 -16.49
CA ASP A 59 9.97 2.49 -15.33
C ASP A 59 10.57 3.28 -14.17
N ASN A 60 11.90 3.25 -14.01
CA ASN A 60 12.57 4.00 -12.96
C ASN A 60 13.08 5.35 -13.47
N ASP A 61 12.96 6.36 -12.62
CA ASP A 61 13.57 7.66 -12.88
C ASP A 61 15.11 7.54 -12.84
N GLY A 62 15.76 8.12 -13.88
CA GLY A 62 17.20 8.06 -14.01
C GLY A 62 17.74 6.91 -14.86
N ASP A 63 16.95 5.90 -15.20
CA ASP A 63 17.35 4.81 -16.11
C ASP A 63 17.47 5.28 -17.57
N GLY A 64 16.83 6.41 -17.88
CA GLY A 64 16.90 7.08 -19.18
C GLY A 64 17.91 8.22 -19.25
N LYS A 65 18.00 8.85 -20.43
CA LYS A 65 18.92 9.95 -20.72
C LYS A 65 18.21 11.25 -21.11
N HIS A 66 16.96 11.17 -21.54
CA HIS A 66 16.18 12.29 -22.08
C HIS A 66 14.66 12.05 -21.87
N ASP A 67 13.85 12.98 -22.36
CA ASP A 67 12.37 12.99 -22.28
C ASP A 67 11.65 12.44 -23.52
N GLY A 68 12.38 11.79 -24.42
CA GLY A 68 11.90 11.35 -25.73
C GLY A 68 12.24 12.31 -26.87
N SER A 69 13.00 13.37 -26.59
CA SER A 69 13.52 14.31 -27.58
C SER A 69 15.02 14.09 -27.85
N HIS A 70 15.47 14.38 -29.07
CA HIS A 70 16.87 14.39 -29.47
C HIS A 70 17.13 15.53 -30.46
N ASN A 71 18.15 16.36 -30.23
CA ASN A 71 18.52 17.50 -31.06
C ASN A 71 17.34 18.45 -31.40
N GLY A 72 16.44 18.68 -30.42
CA GLY A 72 15.27 19.54 -30.61
C GLY A 72 14.07 18.87 -31.31
N VAL A 73 14.23 17.63 -31.80
CA VAL A 73 13.13 16.84 -32.38
C VAL A 73 12.52 15.94 -31.32
N ARG A 74 11.19 15.98 -31.15
CA ARG A 74 10.46 15.08 -30.24
C ARG A 74 9.95 13.87 -31.01
N TYR A 75 10.39 12.70 -30.62
CA TYR A 75 9.98 11.41 -31.19
C TYR A 75 8.84 10.77 -30.44
N PHE A 76 8.79 10.95 -29.10
CA PHE A 76 7.71 10.48 -28.23
C PHE A 76 7.72 11.28 -26.91
N ALA A 77 6.66 11.16 -26.12
CA ALA A 77 6.61 11.71 -24.78
C ALA A 77 6.96 10.62 -23.76
N ALA A 78 7.98 10.85 -22.95
CA ALA A 78 8.32 10.01 -21.80
C ALA A 78 7.64 10.51 -20.52
N ARG A 79 7.59 9.68 -19.46
CA ARG A 79 7.04 10.03 -18.15
C ARG A 79 7.81 11.14 -17.46
N GLY A 80 9.11 11.15 -17.62
CA GLY A 80 10.01 12.07 -16.94
C GLY A 80 11.13 12.59 -17.84
N LEU A 81 11.87 13.56 -17.34
CA LEU A 81 12.96 14.22 -18.08
C LEU A 81 14.14 13.30 -18.39
N LYS A 82 14.29 12.20 -17.61
CA LYS A 82 15.40 11.22 -17.70
C LYS A 82 14.91 9.78 -17.65
N THR A 83 13.71 9.50 -18.16
CA THR A 83 13.18 8.14 -18.23
C THR A 83 13.31 7.51 -19.62
N ALA A 84 13.60 8.29 -20.67
CA ALA A 84 13.69 7.78 -22.04
C ALA A 84 15.12 7.50 -22.50
N SER A 85 15.26 6.51 -23.38
CA SER A 85 16.48 6.24 -24.14
C SER A 85 16.15 5.74 -25.54
N PHE A 86 16.99 6.10 -26.53
CA PHE A 86 17.03 5.39 -27.81
C PHE A 86 18.00 4.23 -27.70
N VAL A 87 17.55 3.04 -28.00
CA VAL A 87 18.27 1.77 -27.80
C VAL A 87 18.27 0.96 -29.10
N ARG A 88 19.36 0.26 -29.38
CA ARG A 88 19.41 -0.69 -30.49
C ARG A 88 18.60 -1.95 -30.15
N PRO A 89 17.88 -2.56 -31.11
CA PRO A 89 17.06 -3.76 -30.86
C PRO A 89 17.81 -4.90 -30.16
N HIS A 90 19.07 -5.15 -30.53
CA HIS A 90 19.86 -6.22 -29.97
C HIS A 90 20.24 -6.05 -28.48
N ASN A 91 20.00 -4.89 -27.88
CA ASN A 91 20.21 -4.64 -26.46
C ASN A 91 18.92 -4.80 -25.63
N LEU A 92 17.80 -5.15 -26.28
CA LEU A 92 16.50 -5.30 -25.65
C LEU A 92 15.98 -6.72 -25.81
N SER A 93 15.31 -7.21 -24.76
CA SER A 93 14.50 -8.41 -24.78
C SER A 93 13.02 -8.06 -24.67
N SER A 94 12.19 -8.67 -25.49
CA SER A 94 10.72 -8.59 -25.40
C SER A 94 10.13 -9.66 -24.47
N GLY A 95 10.98 -10.38 -23.77
CA GLY A 95 10.62 -11.40 -22.78
C GLY A 95 10.55 -12.83 -23.31
N ILE A 96 10.25 -13.72 -22.38
CA ILE A 96 10.18 -15.18 -22.56
C ILE A 96 8.85 -15.70 -22.01
N SER A 97 8.55 -16.98 -22.27
CA SER A 97 7.37 -17.62 -21.67
C SER A 97 7.59 -18.01 -20.21
N LEU A 98 6.50 -18.29 -19.47
CA LEU A 98 6.53 -18.75 -18.09
C LEU A 98 7.46 -19.94 -17.88
N LEU A 99 7.37 -20.97 -18.75
CA LEU A 99 8.18 -22.16 -18.61
C LEU A 99 9.66 -21.91 -18.94
N GLN A 100 9.97 -21.04 -19.90
CA GLN A 100 11.35 -20.63 -20.15
C GLN A 100 11.94 -19.87 -18.95
N ALA A 101 11.16 -19.03 -18.28
CA ALA A 101 11.58 -18.37 -17.05
C ALA A 101 11.83 -19.39 -15.91
N LEU A 102 10.96 -20.40 -15.80
CA LEU A 102 11.12 -21.51 -14.85
C LEU A 102 12.43 -22.29 -15.11
N GLU A 103 12.70 -22.65 -16.37
CA GLU A 103 13.93 -23.33 -16.75
C GLU A 103 15.17 -22.47 -16.47
N ALA A 104 15.14 -21.19 -16.83
CA ALA A 104 16.20 -20.26 -16.55
C ALA A 104 16.49 -20.13 -15.04
N ARG A 105 15.48 -20.21 -14.21
CA ARG A 105 15.62 -20.10 -12.75
C ARG A 105 16.14 -21.35 -12.08
N TYR A 106 15.61 -22.51 -12.47
CA TYR A 106 15.77 -23.74 -11.71
C TYR A 106 16.60 -24.82 -12.40
N ARG A 107 16.85 -24.73 -13.72
CA ARG A 107 17.69 -25.67 -14.47
C ARG A 107 19.03 -25.12 -14.93
N THR A 108 19.22 -23.79 -14.85
CA THR A 108 20.53 -23.21 -15.18
C THR A 108 21.52 -23.56 -14.09
N VAL A 109 22.48 -24.40 -14.43
CA VAL A 109 23.62 -24.73 -13.56
C VAL A 109 24.58 -23.55 -13.59
N SER A 110 24.96 -23.02 -12.44
CA SER A 110 26.02 -22.00 -12.38
C SER A 110 27.28 -22.54 -13.02
N THR A 111 27.90 -21.75 -13.87
CA THR A 111 29.21 -22.12 -14.44
C THR A 111 30.27 -22.16 -13.34
N LYS A 112 31.35 -22.93 -13.54
CA LYS A 112 32.46 -22.95 -12.57
C LYS A 112 33.06 -21.56 -12.38
N GLU A 113 33.05 -20.73 -13.43
CA GLU A 113 33.53 -19.35 -13.39
C GLU A 113 32.66 -18.48 -12.45
N GLU A 114 31.32 -18.63 -12.49
CA GLU A 114 30.41 -17.93 -11.57
C GLU A 114 30.54 -18.41 -10.12
N GLU A 115 30.86 -19.68 -9.91
CA GLU A 115 31.13 -20.24 -8.58
C GLU A 115 32.46 -19.74 -8.01
N ASP A 116 33.48 -19.62 -8.83
CA ASP A 116 34.80 -19.09 -8.45
C ASP A 116 34.74 -17.58 -8.14
N GLU A 117 33.79 -16.85 -8.67
CA GLU A 117 33.53 -15.45 -8.33
C GLU A 117 32.83 -15.27 -6.98
N MET A 118 32.19 -16.30 -6.42
CA MET A 118 31.58 -16.24 -5.10
C MET A 118 32.61 -16.36 -3.99
N TYR A 119 32.93 -15.25 -3.33
CA TYR A 119 33.86 -15.21 -2.20
C TYR A 119 33.37 -14.25 -1.12
N VAL A 120 33.78 -14.49 0.11
CA VAL A 120 33.71 -13.53 1.22
C VAL A 120 35.10 -12.98 1.53
N LEU A 121 35.15 -11.71 1.90
CA LEU A 121 36.40 -11.13 2.42
C LEU A 121 36.51 -11.50 3.89
N SER A 122 37.57 -12.20 4.24
CA SER A 122 37.92 -12.44 5.65
C SER A 122 38.29 -11.13 6.36
N ALA A 123 38.30 -11.11 7.68
CA ALA A 123 38.71 -9.96 8.50
C ALA A 123 40.10 -9.41 8.14
N ARG A 124 40.91 -10.15 7.38
CA ARG A 124 42.27 -9.76 6.87
C ARG A 124 42.22 -9.42 5.37
N ASN A 125 41.07 -9.12 4.79
CA ASN A 125 40.89 -8.77 3.37
C ASN A 125 41.35 -9.88 2.38
N LYS A 126 41.42 -11.15 2.81
CA LYS A 126 41.68 -12.28 1.92
C LYS A 126 40.37 -12.80 1.36
N ARG A 127 40.34 -13.06 0.05
CA ARG A 127 39.24 -13.76 -0.60
C ARG A 127 39.16 -15.20 -0.09
N VAL A 128 38.03 -15.61 0.42
CA VAL A 128 37.73 -16.98 0.83
C VAL A 128 36.57 -17.45 -0.04
N SER A 129 36.82 -18.45 -0.86
CA SER A 129 35.79 -19.06 -1.70
C SER A 129 34.68 -19.62 -0.81
N ILE A 130 33.42 -19.44 -1.23
CA ILE A 130 32.24 -19.99 -0.55
C ILE A 130 31.97 -21.36 -1.16
N GLU A 131 32.12 -22.41 -0.37
CA GLU A 131 31.67 -23.75 -0.75
C GLU A 131 30.22 -23.94 -0.31
N LEU A 132 29.30 -24.04 -1.28
CA LEU A 132 27.86 -24.26 -1.02
C LEU A 132 27.61 -25.76 -0.80
N LEU A 133 27.76 -26.21 0.44
CA LEU A 133 27.49 -27.59 0.83
C LEU A 133 25.99 -27.96 0.60
N GLY A 134 25.78 -29.01 -0.19
CA GLY A 134 24.42 -29.51 -0.48
C GLY A 134 23.71 -28.83 -1.66
N LYS A 135 24.37 -27.94 -2.39
CA LYS A 135 23.82 -27.28 -3.60
C LYS A 135 23.26 -28.26 -4.59
N GLU A 136 23.99 -29.35 -4.91
CA GLU A 136 23.56 -30.37 -5.87
C GLU A 136 22.23 -31.02 -5.46
N LYS A 137 22.09 -31.43 -4.19
CA LYS A 137 20.84 -32.03 -3.69
C LYS A 137 19.65 -31.08 -3.73
N ILE A 138 19.90 -29.81 -3.47
CA ILE A 138 18.87 -28.78 -3.55
C ILE A 138 18.50 -28.55 -5.01
N GLN A 139 19.52 -28.44 -5.89
CA GLN A 139 19.34 -28.26 -7.34
C GLN A 139 18.57 -29.42 -7.96
N ASP A 140 18.92 -30.67 -7.62
CA ASP A 140 18.20 -31.86 -8.07
C ASP A 140 16.73 -31.81 -7.66
N LYS A 141 16.45 -31.43 -6.43
CA LYS A 141 15.07 -31.33 -5.92
C LYS A 141 14.26 -30.23 -6.59
N ILE A 142 14.83 -29.02 -6.76
CA ILE A 142 14.11 -27.89 -7.38
C ILE A 142 14.00 -28.01 -8.90
N SER A 143 14.80 -28.89 -9.55
CA SER A 143 14.69 -29.19 -10.97
C SER A 143 13.60 -30.22 -11.30
N GLN A 144 13.02 -30.89 -10.29
CA GLN A 144 11.85 -31.74 -10.40
C GLN A 144 10.57 -30.88 -10.35
N PHE A 145 10.24 -30.25 -11.45
CA PHE A 145 9.15 -29.28 -11.55
C PHE A 145 7.79 -29.84 -11.14
N GLU A 146 7.57 -31.12 -11.32
CA GLU A 146 6.33 -31.83 -10.95
C GLU A 146 6.11 -31.87 -9.44
N GLU A 147 7.14 -31.67 -8.63
CA GLU A 147 7.04 -31.66 -7.16
C GLU A 147 6.95 -30.23 -6.58
N LEU A 148 7.10 -29.20 -7.41
CA LEU A 148 7.10 -27.82 -6.93
C LEU A 148 5.71 -27.40 -6.44
N THR A 149 5.66 -26.91 -5.22
CA THR A 149 4.47 -26.28 -4.63
C THR A 149 4.54 -24.75 -4.56
N SER A 150 5.74 -24.19 -4.67
CA SER A 150 6.00 -22.75 -4.70
C SER A 150 7.13 -22.43 -5.68
N ALA A 151 6.96 -21.37 -6.49
CA ALA A 151 7.97 -20.93 -7.45
C ALA A 151 8.07 -19.39 -7.45
N SER A 152 9.31 -18.88 -7.40
CA SER A 152 9.59 -17.46 -7.57
C SER A 152 10.36 -17.23 -8.88
N LEU A 153 9.71 -16.51 -9.79
CA LEU A 153 10.24 -16.15 -11.11
C LEU A 153 10.40 -14.61 -11.22
N SER A 154 10.75 -13.97 -10.11
CA SER A 154 10.89 -12.50 -10.05
C SER A 154 12.00 -12.02 -10.98
N TYR A 155 11.68 -11.00 -11.79
CA TYR A 155 12.62 -10.31 -12.68
C TYR A 155 13.32 -11.21 -13.70
N LEU A 156 12.64 -12.22 -14.23
CA LEU A 156 13.18 -13.11 -15.26
C LEU A 156 12.75 -12.76 -16.70
N GLY A 157 11.97 -11.70 -16.85
CA GLY A 157 11.50 -11.24 -18.14
C GLY A 157 10.37 -12.10 -18.73
N ALA A 158 9.58 -12.80 -17.89
CA ALA A 158 8.38 -13.49 -18.34
C ALA A 158 7.37 -12.49 -18.92
N SER A 159 6.99 -12.68 -20.20
CA SER A 159 6.10 -11.77 -20.94
C SER A 159 4.83 -12.45 -21.45
N SER A 160 4.71 -13.76 -21.30
CA SER A 160 3.55 -14.54 -21.74
C SER A 160 3.41 -15.83 -20.94
N ALA A 161 2.19 -16.33 -20.86
CA ALA A 161 1.91 -17.63 -20.25
C ALA A 161 2.60 -18.79 -21.03
N GLY A 162 2.52 -18.78 -22.33
CA GLY A 162 2.92 -19.90 -23.18
C GLY A 162 1.82 -20.95 -23.32
N SER A 163 2.18 -22.23 -23.51
CA SER A 163 1.23 -23.31 -23.70
C SER A 163 0.57 -23.78 -22.40
N PRO A 164 -0.75 -23.68 -22.24
CA PRO A 164 -1.46 -24.10 -21.03
C PRO A 164 -1.26 -25.58 -20.68
N SER A 165 -1.26 -26.46 -21.70
CA SER A 165 -1.08 -27.89 -21.49
C SER A 165 0.31 -28.27 -20.97
N LEU A 166 1.34 -27.54 -21.44
CA LEU A 166 2.70 -27.73 -20.92
C LEU A 166 2.83 -27.20 -19.50
N ILE A 167 2.20 -26.06 -19.19
CA ILE A 167 2.19 -25.52 -17.81
C ILE A 167 1.56 -26.55 -16.86
N SER A 168 0.38 -27.06 -17.19
CA SER A 168 -0.33 -28.04 -16.36
C SER A 168 0.45 -29.33 -16.13
N SER A 169 1.14 -29.83 -17.17
CA SER A 169 1.94 -31.05 -17.03
C SER A 169 3.25 -30.82 -16.27
N THR A 170 3.84 -29.64 -16.39
CA THR A 170 5.12 -29.31 -15.73
C THR A 170 4.97 -28.93 -14.26
N LEU A 171 3.87 -28.25 -13.89
CA LEU A 171 3.64 -27.69 -12.56
C LEU A 171 2.29 -28.15 -11.96
N PRO A 172 2.00 -29.47 -11.91
CA PRO A 172 0.68 -29.96 -11.54
C PRO A 172 0.24 -29.61 -10.12
N TYR A 173 1.16 -29.34 -9.20
CA TYR A 173 0.88 -29.13 -7.78
C TYR A 173 1.25 -27.74 -7.27
N LEU A 174 1.55 -26.78 -8.17
CA LEU A 174 1.96 -25.43 -7.78
C LEU A 174 0.83 -24.70 -7.07
N LYS A 175 1.11 -24.18 -5.86
CA LYS A 175 0.18 -23.43 -5.01
C LYS A 175 0.50 -21.95 -4.93
N GLU A 176 1.78 -21.60 -5.08
CA GLU A 176 2.27 -20.24 -4.95
C GLU A 176 3.16 -19.88 -6.14
N LEU A 177 2.88 -18.76 -6.79
CA LEU A 177 3.66 -18.28 -7.93
C LEU A 177 3.97 -16.79 -7.77
N ASP A 178 5.25 -16.47 -7.72
CA ASP A 178 5.73 -15.10 -7.71
C ASP A 178 6.28 -14.70 -9.09
N LEU A 179 5.60 -13.74 -9.72
CA LEU A 179 5.94 -13.17 -11.03
C LEU A 179 6.33 -11.68 -10.91
N THR A 180 6.82 -11.25 -9.76
CA THR A 180 7.20 -9.85 -9.51
C THR A 180 8.17 -9.32 -10.57
N GLY A 181 7.92 -8.11 -11.08
CA GLY A 181 8.87 -7.38 -11.93
C GLY A 181 9.14 -8.06 -13.27
N ASN A 182 8.13 -8.69 -13.84
CA ASN A 182 8.21 -9.29 -15.17
C ASN A 182 7.64 -8.35 -16.27
N LEU A 183 7.42 -8.87 -17.45
CA LEU A 183 6.92 -8.10 -18.60
C LEU A 183 5.46 -8.44 -18.91
N LEU A 184 4.73 -9.02 -17.97
CA LEU A 184 3.31 -9.29 -18.14
C LEU A 184 2.54 -7.99 -18.29
N ALA A 185 1.73 -7.89 -19.34
CA ALA A 185 0.93 -6.72 -19.64
C ALA A 185 -0.57 -7.07 -19.83
N GLU A 186 -0.86 -8.27 -20.24
CA GLU A 186 -2.21 -8.68 -20.63
C GLU A 186 -2.85 -9.57 -19.56
N TRP A 187 -4.05 -9.21 -19.12
CA TRP A 187 -4.82 -10.02 -18.17
C TRP A 187 -5.13 -11.44 -18.70
N ASN A 188 -5.18 -11.59 -20.03
CA ASN A 188 -5.40 -12.91 -20.64
C ASN A 188 -4.27 -13.89 -20.31
N ASP A 189 -3.01 -13.44 -20.24
CA ASP A 189 -1.90 -14.30 -19.83
C ASP A 189 -2.07 -14.76 -18.36
N VAL A 190 -2.52 -13.86 -17.49
CA VAL A 190 -2.83 -14.19 -16.08
C VAL A 190 -3.94 -15.25 -16.01
N VAL A 191 -5.00 -15.09 -16.78
CA VAL A 191 -6.10 -16.08 -16.86
C VAL A 191 -5.61 -17.44 -17.34
N ILE A 192 -4.77 -17.47 -18.36
CA ILE A 192 -4.19 -18.71 -18.90
C ILE A 192 -3.37 -19.41 -17.82
N ILE A 193 -2.50 -18.68 -17.11
CA ILE A 193 -1.68 -19.21 -16.02
C ILE A 193 -2.57 -19.80 -14.91
N CYS A 194 -3.54 -19.04 -14.42
CA CYS A 194 -4.42 -19.48 -13.34
C CYS A 194 -5.25 -20.73 -13.73
N LYS A 195 -5.74 -20.80 -14.97
CA LYS A 195 -6.48 -21.96 -15.47
C LYS A 195 -5.61 -23.20 -15.64
N ALA A 196 -4.36 -23.00 -16.05
CA ALA A 196 -3.41 -24.10 -16.23
C ALA A 196 -2.90 -24.67 -14.89
N LEU A 197 -3.04 -23.93 -13.79
CA LEU A 197 -2.55 -24.29 -12.46
C LEU A 197 -3.72 -24.43 -11.46
N PRO A 198 -4.40 -25.59 -11.43
CA PRO A 198 -5.65 -25.75 -10.68
C PRO A 198 -5.48 -25.66 -9.15
N PHE A 199 -4.28 -25.81 -8.63
CA PHE A 199 -3.99 -25.69 -7.19
C PHE A 199 -3.40 -24.33 -6.80
N LEU A 200 -3.22 -23.41 -7.77
CA LEU A 200 -2.65 -22.09 -7.50
C LEU A 200 -3.57 -21.28 -6.60
N ALA A 201 -3.12 -20.99 -5.38
CA ALA A 201 -3.84 -20.25 -4.37
C ALA A 201 -3.27 -18.83 -4.15
N ALA A 202 -1.96 -18.66 -4.32
CA ALA A 202 -1.28 -17.36 -4.15
C ALA A 202 -0.57 -16.95 -5.45
N LEU A 203 -0.90 -15.75 -5.94
CA LEU A 203 -0.30 -15.19 -7.14
C LEU A 203 0.21 -13.78 -6.87
N ASN A 204 1.51 -13.57 -7.07
CA ASN A 204 2.13 -12.26 -6.96
C ASN A 204 2.49 -11.72 -8.35
N LEU A 205 1.86 -10.61 -8.73
CA LEU A 205 2.05 -9.89 -10.00
C LEU A 205 2.67 -8.50 -9.77
N SER A 206 3.26 -8.24 -8.61
CA SER A 206 3.83 -6.93 -8.27
C SER A 206 4.79 -6.41 -9.33
N CYS A 207 4.84 -5.10 -9.52
CA CYS A 207 5.75 -4.43 -10.47
C CYS A 207 5.58 -4.88 -11.94
N ASN A 208 4.44 -5.48 -12.31
CA ASN A 208 4.06 -5.66 -13.71
C ASN A 208 3.15 -4.51 -14.14
N SER A 209 3.30 -4.04 -15.37
CA SER A 209 2.46 -2.97 -15.92
C SER A 209 1.30 -3.59 -16.69
N LEU A 210 0.28 -4.00 -15.97
CA LEU A 210 -0.91 -4.64 -16.54
C LEU A 210 -1.76 -3.63 -17.32
N SER A 211 -2.43 -4.10 -18.38
CA SER A 211 -3.35 -3.30 -19.18
C SER A 211 -4.46 -2.71 -18.31
N PRO A 212 -4.84 -1.43 -18.52
CA PRO A 212 -6.00 -0.85 -17.87
C PRO A 212 -7.32 -1.51 -18.29
N ASP A 213 -7.36 -2.14 -19.44
CA ASP A 213 -8.54 -2.77 -20.00
C ASP A 213 -8.69 -4.20 -19.44
N ILE A 214 -9.57 -4.36 -18.48
CA ILE A 214 -9.96 -5.68 -17.98
C ILE A 214 -11.18 -6.14 -18.76
N THR A 215 -10.99 -7.13 -19.63
CA THR A 215 -12.12 -7.83 -20.24
C THR A 215 -12.77 -8.77 -19.21
N PRO A 216 -14.08 -9.08 -19.31
CA PRO A 216 -14.70 -10.04 -18.42
C PRO A 216 -13.90 -11.34 -18.35
N MET A 217 -13.39 -11.65 -17.17
CA MET A 217 -12.58 -12.84 -16.93
C MET A 217 -13.44 -13.96 -16.35
N PRO A 218 -13.11 -15.22 -16.60
CA PRO A 218 -13.78 -16.34 -15.95
C PRO A 218 -13.46 -16.37 -14.46
N GLN A 219 -14.27 -17.08 -13.69
CA GLN A 219 -14.02 -17.28 -12.27
C GLN A 219 -12.74 -18.09 -12.04
N LEU A 220 -11.89 -17.57 -11.16
CA LEU A 220 -10.63 -18.15 -10.70
C LEU A 220 -10.82 -18.60 -9.25
N ASN A 221 -11.55 -19.69 -9.06
CA ASN A 221 -12.05 -20.15 -7.75
C ASN A 221 -10.95 -20.59 -6.77
N ASN A 222 -9.74 -20.83 -7.26
CA ASN A 222 -8.64 -21.29 -6.43
C ASN A 222 -7.82 -20.17 -5.82
N ILE A 223 -7.86 -18.96 -6.43
CA ILE A 223 -7.05 -17.83 -5.97
C ILE A 223 -7.61 -17.27 -4.67
N ARG A 224 -6.78 -17.27 -3.63
CA ARG A 224 -7.05 -16.74 -2.29
C ARG A 224 -6.23 -15.52 -1.98
N ILE A 225 -5.00 -15.47 -2.49
CA ILE A 225 -4.07 -14.35 -2.28
C ILE A 225 -3.68 -13.79 -3.64
N LEU A 226 -3.97 -12.50 -3.85
CA LEU A 226 -3.54 -11.78 -5.04
C LEU A 226 -2.75 -10.52 -4.65
N VAL A 227 -1.52 -10.43 -5.17
CA VAL A 227 -0.64 -9.30 -4.90
C VAL A 227 -0.42 -8.51 -6.18
N LEU A 228 -0.87 -7.26 -6.18
CA LEU A 228 -0.81 -6.30 -7.29
C LEU A 228 -0.08 -5.02 -6.87
N ASN A 229 0.99 -5.14 -6.10
CA ASN A 229 1.74 -3.98 -5.62
C ASN A 229 2.49 -3.29 -6.77
N HIS A 230 2.47 -1.96 -6.83
CA HIS A 230 3.18 -1.17 -7.85
C HIS A 230 2.84 -1.57 -9.30
N THR A 231 1.59 -1.99 -9.56
CA THR A 231 1.12 -2.32 -10.92
C THR A 231 0.44 -1.17 -11.62
N GLY A 232 0.10 -0.12 -10.87
CA GLY A 232 -0.67 1.02 -11.37
C GLY A 232 -2.17 0.75 -11.51
N VAL A 233 -2.68 -0.34 -10.90
CA VAL A 233 -4.11 -0.65 -10.91
C VAL A 233 -4.90 0.41 -10.16
N ILE A 234 -6.05 0.80 -10.72
CA ILE A 234 -7.02 1.70 -10.10
C ILE A 234 -8.19 0.92 -9.50
N TRP A 235 -8.94 1.55 -8.57
CA TRP A 235 -10.01 0.84 -7.86
C TRP A 235 -11.11 0.27 -8.77
N ASN A 236 -11.46 0.94 -9.84
CA ASN A 236 -12.43 0.41 -10.82
C ASN A 236 -12.00 -0.96 -11.39
N GLN A 237 -10.71 -1.15 -11.61
CA GLN A 237 -10.19 -2.45 -12.07
C GLN A 237 -10.32 -3.53 -10.98
N VAL A 238 -10.08 -3.16 -9.72
CA VAL A 238 -10.29 -4.04 -8.56
C VAL A 238 -11.76 -4.48 -8.47
N GLU A 239 -12.69 -3.57 -8.67
CA GLU A 239 -14.13 -3.87 -8.71
C GLU A 239 -14.48 -4.84 -9.86
N MET A 240 -13.86 -4.68 -11.02
CA MET A 240 -14.06 -5.61 -12.17
C MET A 240 -13.48 -7.00 -11.90
N LEU A 241 -12.41 -7.11 -11.12
CA LEU A 241 -11.81 -8.39 -10.72
C LEU A 241 -12.68 -9.16 -9.71
N LYS A 242 -13.54 -8.51 -8.98
CA LYS A 242 -14.36 -9.06 -7.90
C LYS A 242 -15.11 -10.33 -8.31
N ASP A 243 -15.83 -10.27 -9.43
CA ASP A 243 -16.63 -11.39 -9.92
C ASP A 243 -15.78 -12.57 -10.41
N SER A 244 -14.52 -12.30 -10.75
CA SER A 244 -13.55 -13.29 -11.19
C SER A 244 -12.79 -13.96 -10.03
N LEU A 245 -12.84 -13.38 -8.83
CA LEU A 245 -12.10 -13.83 -7.64
C LEU A 245 -13.03 -14.14 -6.46
N PRO A 246 -13.98 -15.08 -6.60
CA PRO A 246 -15.02 -15.32 -5.59
C PRO A 246 -14.48 -15.82 -4.24
N CYS A 247 -13.27 -16.37 -4.19
CA CYS A 247 -12.66 -16.95 -3.00
C CYS A 247 -11.47 -16.13 -2.48
N ILE A 248 -11.33 -14.86 -2.88
CA ILE A 248 -10.20 -14.03 -2.45
C ILE A 248 -10.26 -13.75 -0.95
N GLU A 249 -9.16 -14.03 -0.25
CA GLU A 249 -8.98 -13.80 1.19
C GLU A 249 -8.03 -12.65 1.48
N GLU A 250 -7.01 -12.47 0.63
CA GLU A 250 -6.03 -11.40 0.77
C GLU A 250 -5.80 -10.67 -0.55
N LEU A 251 -5.90 -9.34 -0.52
CA LEU A 251 -5.65 -8.48 -1.66
C LEU A 251 -4.65 -7.39 -1.28
N HIS A 252 -3.52 -7.36 -1.99
CA HIS A 252 -2.46 -6.39 -1.74
C HIS A 252 -2.33 -5.42 -2.91
N LEU A 253 -2.50 -4.12 -2.65
CA LEU A 253 -2.52 -3.02 -3.61
C LEU A 253 -1.52 -1.91 -3.25
N LEU A 254 -0.42 -2.25 -2.58
CA LEU A 254 0.58 -1.29 -2.11
C LEU A 254 1.18 -0.50 -3.28
N GLY A 255 1.36 0.80 -3.13
CA GLY A 255 2.13 1.65 -4.04
C GLY A 255 1.47 1.90 -5.40
N ASN A 256 0.14 1.76 -5.53
CA ASN A 256 -0.58 1.97 -6.79
C ASN A 256 -1.02 3.42 -7.02
N LYS A 257 -0.72 4.34 -6.09
CA LYS A 257 -1.13 5.75 -6.17
C LYS A 257 -2.64 5.95 -6.16
N LEU A 258 -3.37 5.04 -5.51
CA LEU A 258 -4.81 5.13 -5.32
C LEU A 258 -5.14 6.38 -4.50
N ARG A 259 -6.10 7.18 -4.97
CA ARG A 259 -6.58 8.38 -4.30
C ARG A 259 -8.00 8.22 -3.78
N GLU A 260 -8.77 7.38 -4.44
CA GLU A 260 -10.20 7.17 -4.19
C GLU A 260 -10.56 5.70 -4.32
N ILE A 261 -11.62 5.31 -3.63
CA ILE A 261 -12.25 4.01 -3.71
C ILE A 261 -13.59 4.21 -4.41
N THR A 262 -13.63 3.96 -5.72
CA THR A 262 -14.80 4.22 -6.55
C THR A 262 -15.68 2.99 -6.62
N ALA A 263 -16.75 2.95 -5.84
CA ALA A 263 -17.76 1.90 -5.96
C ALA A 263 -18.64 2.15 -7.20
N VAL A 264 -18.77 1.14 -8.05
CA VAL A 264 -19.41 1.26 -9.38
C VAL A 264 -20.92 1.56 -9.30
N SER A 265 -21.61 1.18 -8.25
CA SER A 265 -23.08 1.28 -8.19
C SER A 265 -23.66 1.78 -6.87
N THR A 266 -22.85 1.92 -5.81
CA THR A 266 -23.31 2.25 -4.46
C THR A 266 -22.29 3.13 -3.73
N THR A 267 -22.71 3.74 -2.62
CA THR A 267 -21.80 4.51 -1.73
C THR A 267 -20.81 3.63 -0.96
N ALA A 268 -20.96 2.29 -1.03
CA ALA A 268 -20.11 1.34 -0.33
C ALA A 268 -19.70 0.17 -1.25
N VAL A 269 -18.50 -0.34 -1.06
CA VAL A 269 -17.98 -1.52 -1.74
C VAL A 269 -18.75 -2.76 -1.26
N GLN A 270 -19.21 -3.58 -2.19
CA GLN A 270 -19.95 -4.81 -1.94
C GLN A 270 -19.29 -6.00 -2.64
N GLY A 271 -19.56 -7.19 -2.17
CA GLY A 271 -18.89 -8.42 -2.58
C GLY A 271 -17.61 -8.61 -1.77
N PHE A 272 -16.64 -9.35 -2.31
CA PHE A 272 -15.44 -9.75 -1.58
C PHE A 272 -15.78 -10.45 -0.25
N ASP A 273 -16.76 -11.37 -0.29
CA ASP A 273 -17.35 -11.96 0.93
C ASP A 273 -16.35 -12.72 1.81
N PHE A 274 -15.21 -13.13 1.28
CA PHE A 274 -14.16 -13.83 1.98
C PHE A 274 -12.92 -12.98 2.27
N LEU A 275 -12.88 -11.71 1.84
CA LEU A 275 -11.71 -10.86 1.97
C LEU A 275 -11.45 -10.49 3.44
N ARG A 276 -10.36 -11.01 3.99
CA ARG A 276 -9.92 -10.83 5.39
C ARG A 276 -8.83 -9.78 5.52
N CYS A 277 -7.94 -9.71 4.54
CA CYS A 277 -6.84 -8.74 4.53
C CYS A 277 -6.85 -7.88 3.27
N LEU A 278 -6.91 -6.56 3.46
CA LEU A 278 -6.76 -5.58 2.39
C LEU A 278 -5.59 -4.66 2.70
N ASN A 279 -4.58 -4.70 1.83
CA ASN A 279 -3.42 -3.82 1.94
C ASN A 279 -3.50 -2.68 0.92
N LEU A 280 -3.64 -1.46 1.42
CA LEU A 280 -3.66 -0.20 0.67
C LEU A 280 -2.49 0.72 1.09
N GLU A 281 -1.40 0.17 1.61
CA GLU A 281 -0.23 0.95 2.02
C GLU A 281 0.41 1.70 0.85
N ASP A 282 1.13 2.78 1.16
CA ASP A 282 1.91 3.58 0.20
C ASP A 282 1.07 4.03 -1.01
N ASN A 283 -0.18 4.45 -0.74
CA ASN A 283 -1.06 5.06 -1.73
C ASN A 283 -1.22 6.57 -1.44
N CYS A 284 -2.16 7.23 -2.11
CA CYS A 284 -2.37 8.68 -1.98
C CYS A 284 -3.77 8.99 -1.43
N ILE A 285 -4.33 8.12 -0.58
CA ILE A 285 -5.67 8.30 0.00
C ILE A 285 -5.58 9.35 1.10
N ALA A 286 -6.31 10.46 0.93
CA ALA A 286 -6.28 11.59 1.86
C ALA A 286 -7.58 11.76 2.66
N ASP A 287 -8.71 11.30 2.12
CA ASP A 287 -10.02 11.43 2.75
C ASP A 287 -10.44 10.11 3.41
N TRP A 288 -10.74 10.17 4.70
CA TRP A 288 -11.28 9.03 5.44
C TRP A 288 -12.63 8.55 4.90
N ALA A 289 -13.40 9.41 4.25
CA ALA A 289 -14.66 9.02 3.59
C ALA A 289 -14.45 7.92 2.53
N GLU A 290 -13.29 7.88 1.88
CA GLU A 290 -12.94 6.82 0.96
C GLU A 290 -12.81 5.47 1.67
N ILE A 291 -12.20 5.47 2.86
CA ILE A 291 -12.04 4.27 3.69
C ILE A 291 -13.39 3.75 4.20
N LEU A 292 -14.32 4.66 4.51
CA LEU A 292 -15.66 4.27 4.97
C LEU A 292 -16.46 3.50 3.90
N LYS A 293 -16.14 3.64 2.63
CA LYS A 293 -16.74 2.84 1.55
C LYS A 293 -16.45 1.34 1.69
N LEU A 294 -15.38 0.96 2.43
CA LEU A 294 -15.02 -0.43 2.75
C LEU A 294 -15.76 -0.99 3.97
N SER A 295 -16.54 -0.18 4.67
CA SER A 295 -17.15 -0.50 5.97
C SER A 295 -18.12 -1.68 5.96
N GLN A 296 -18.62 -2.07 4.76
CA GLN A 296 -19.55 -3.16 4.57
C GLN A 296 -18.90 -4.49 4.16
N LEU A 297 -17.58 -4.55 4.10
CA LEU A 297 -16.84 -5.80 3.86
C LEU A 297 -16.93 -6.69 5.10
N LYS A 298 -17.77 -7.74 5.03
CA LYS A 298 -18.22 -8.53 6.19
C LYS A 298 -17.11 -9.35 6.86
N SER A 299 -16.11 -9.76 6.09
CA SER A 299 -15.01 -10.62 6.55
C SER A 299 -13.72 -9.86 6.80
N LEU A 300 -13.68 -8.53 6.61
CA LEU A 300 -12.45 -7.75 6.69
C LEU A 300 -11.96 -7.66 8.13
N GLU A 301 -10.85 -8.33 8.41
CA GLU A 301 -10.19 -8.38 9.72
C GLU A 301 -8.98 -7.45 9.80
N GLN A 302 -8.27 -7.26 8.68
CA GLN A 302 -7.04 -6.50 8.63
C GLN A 302 -7.09 -5.46 7.49
N LEU A 303 -6.85 -4.20 7.83
CA LEU A 303 -6.78 -3.10 6.89
C LEU A 303 -5.49 -2.32 7.07
N PHE A 304 -4.62 -2.35 6.05
CA PHE A 304 -3.32 -1.69 6.09
C PHE A 304 -3.38 -0.40 5.27
N LEU A 305 -3.17 0.72 5.94
CA LEU A 305 -3.25 2.07 5.39
C LEU A 305 -1.98 2.89 5.68
N ASN A 306 -0.87 2.23 6.06
CA ASN A 306 0.38 2.95 6.31
C ASN A 306 0.80 3.78 5.10
N LYS A 307 1.47 4.91 5.35
CA LYS A 307 2.03 5.78 4.30
C LYS A 307 0.98 6.23 3.27
N ASN A 308 -0.17 6.68 3.76
CA ASN A 308 -1.14 7.43 2.99
C ASN A 308 -1.13 8.91 3.43
N ASP A 309 -2.11 9.69 2.96
CA ASP A 309 -2.23 11.12 3.26
C ASP A 309 -3.36 11.43 4.25
N LEU A 310 -3.85 10.42 5.00
CA LEU A 310 -4.97 10.56 5.93
C LEU A 310 -4.61 11.50 7.08
N ASN A 311 -5.43 12.52 7.29
CA ASN A 311 -5.23 13.50 8.35
C ASN A 311 -6.25 13.39 9.49
N ARG A 312 -7.36 12.71 9.28
CA ARG A 312 -8.45 12.56 10.22
C ARG A 312 -9.09 11.19 10.14
N ILE A 313 -9.59 10.70 11.29
CA ILE A 313 -10.34 9.45 11.41
C ILE A 313 -11.65 9.75 12.11
N TRP A 314 -12.73 9.15 11.63
CA TRP A 314 -14.02 9.19 12.30
C TRP A 314 -14.81 7.92 12.05
N TYR A 315 -15.65 7.56 13.00
CA TYR A 315 -16.55 6.43 12.88
C TYR A 315 -17.97 6.94 12.59
N PRO A 316 -18.67 6.40 11.60
CA PRO A 316 -20.03 6.86 11.30
C PRO A 316 -20.94 6.60 12.49
N ASP A 317 -21.50 7.68 13.05
CA ASP A 317 -22.47 7.59 14.12
C ASP A 317 -23.88 7.40 13.53
N TYR A 318 -24.30 6.16 13.39
CA TYR A 318 -25.65 5.83 12.95
C TYR A 318 -26.71 5.96 14.07
N GLY A 319 -26.35 6.48 15.25
CA GLY A 319 -27.14 6.49 16.47
C GLY A 319 -27.91 7.78 16.78
N THR A 320 -27.60 8.91 16.13
CA THR A 320 -28.35 10.17 16.33
C THR A 320 -29.34 10.38 15.19
N THR A 321 -30.49 9.71 15.28
CA THR A 321 -31.67 10.11 14.54
C THR A 321 -32.05 11.54 14.94
N HIS A 322 -31.69 12.52 14.11
CA HIS A 322 -32.49 13.75 14.06
C HIS A 322 -33.91 13.30 13.72
N LYS A 323 -34.81 13.41 14.67
CA LYS A 323 -36.23 13.26 14.46
C LYS A 323 -36.66 14.23 13.37
N SER A 324 -36.67 13.79 12.12
CA SER A 324 -37.43 14.45 11.09
C SER A 324 -38.88 14.01 11.27
N ASP A 325 -39.75 14.97 11.41
CA ASP A 325 -41.19 14.89 11.75
C ASP A 325 -42.06 14.27 10.64
N ASN A 326 -41.55 13.35 9.85
CA ASN A 326 -42.35 12.63 8.82
C ASN A 326 -42.21 11.14 9.05
N GLY A 327 -43.24 10.60 9.69
CA GLY A 327 -43.42 9.21 10.03
C GLY A 327 -43.38 8.26 8.84
N CYS A 328 -42.19 7.77 8.52
CA CYS A 328 -41.93 6.56 7.77
C CYS A 328 -40.82 5.81 8.49
N GLU A 329 -41.21 4.84 9.31
CA GLU A 329 -40.28 3.89 9.94
C GLU A 329 -39.73 2.98 8.84
N SER A 330 -38.58 3.34 8.25
CA SER A 330 -37.76 2.37 7.56
C SER A 330 -36.87 1.67 8.62
N LEU A 331 -37.30 0.47 8.96
CA LEU A 331 -36.56 -0.49 9.80
C LEU A 331 -35.34 -1.09 9.05
N ASP A 332 -34.52 -0.27 8.47
CA ASP A 332 -33.20 -0.68 8.04
C ASP A 332 -32.24 -0.42 9.21
N LYS A 333 -32.06 -1.46 10.04
CA LYS A 333 -30.90 -1.55 10.94
C LYS A 333 -29.67 -1.55 10.05
N ASN A 334 -29.10 -0.38 9.80
CA ASN A 334 -27.82 -0.27 9.12
C ASN A 334 -26.80 -1.12 9.87
N PRO A 335 -26.19 -2.12 9.23
CA PRO A 335 -25.22 -2.97 9.89
C PRO A 335 -24.08 -2.10 10.41
N MET A 336 -23.58 -2.42 11.60
CA MET A 336 -22.42 -1.74 12.19
C MET A 336 -21.26 -1.77 11.19
N SER A 337 -20.60 -0.64 11.01
CA SER A 337 -19.47 -0.50 10.11
C SER A 337 -18.25 -1.22 10.67
N PHE A 338 -17.44 -1.85 9.81
CA PHE A 338 -16.20 -2.54 10.19
C PHE A 338 -16.36 -3.55 11.34
N ASN A 339 -17.40 -4.37 11.27
CA ASN A 339 -17.80 -5.26 12.36
C ASN A 339 -16.75 -6.32 12.73
N THR A 340 -15.92 -6.72 11.76
CA THR A 340 -14.91 -7.78 11.91
C THR A 340 -13.49 -7.25 12.02
N LEU A 341 -13.28 -5.93 11.84
CA LEU A 341 -11.95 -5.34 11.78
C LEU A 341 -11.25 -5.42 13.15
N GLN A 342 -10.11 -6.10 13.18
CA GLN A 342 -9.26 -6.32 14.37
C GLN A 342 -7.95 -5.56 14.29
N CYS A 343 -7.38 -5.38 13.08
CA CYS A 343 -6.11 -4.74 12.85
C CYS A 343 -6.26 -3.57 11.87
N LEU A 344 -5.81 -2.38 12.29
CA LEU A 344 -5.82 -1.16 11.49
C LEU A 344 -4.45 -0.47 11.56
N LEU A 345 -3.70 -0.53 10.46
CA LEU A 345 -2.36 0.05 10.38
C LEU A 345 -2.41 1.41 9.70
N LEU A 346 -2.10 2.48 10.43
CA LEU A 346 -2.19 3.87 10.00
C LEU A 346 -0.84 4.61 10.10
N GLY A 347 0.26 3.88 10.24
CA GLY A 347 1.59 4.48 10.37
C GLY A 347 1.99 5.36 9.19
N GLY A 348 2.71 6.45 9.42
CA GLY A 348 3.20 7.33 8.35
C GLY A 348 2.12 8.13 7.63
N ASN A 349 0.99 8.42 8.30
CA ASN A 349 -0.06 9.32 7.83
C ASN A 349 0.11 10.73 8.43
N LYS A 350 -0.91 11.57 8.33
CA LYS A 350 -0.90 12.98 8.79
C LYS A 350 -1.86 13.23 9.96
N ILE A 351 -2.15 12.21 10.77
CA ILE A 351 -3.09 12.29 11.89
C ILE A 351 -2.43 13.07 13.02
N GLU A 352 -3.09 14.16 13.48
CA GLU A 352 -2.56 15.04 14.51
C GLU A 352 -3.53 15.30 15.68
N ASP A 353 -4.83 15.00 15.52
CA ASP A 353 -5.86 15.31 16.50
C ASP A 353 -6.23 14.10 17.38
N LEU A 354 -6.63 14.38 18.63
CA LEU A 354 -7.04 13.37 19.61
C LEU A 354 -8.46 12.84 19.36
N ASP A 355 -9.31 13.58 18.65
CA ASP A 355 -10.66 13.15 18.31
C ASP A 355 -10.61 11.96 17.35
N SER A 356 -9.63 11.97 16.43
CA SER A 356 -9.32 10.82 15.57
C SER A 356 -8.95 9.59 16.39
N ILE A 357 -8.16 9.75 17.46
CA ILE A 357 -7.79 8.65 18.34
C ILE A 357 -9.00 8.11 19.10
N ASP A 358 -9.81 9.01 19.66
CA ASP A 358 -11.00 8.62 20.43
C ASP A 358 -12.03 7.89 19.56
N SER A 359 -12.20 8.27 18.29
CA SER A 359 -13.12 7.60 17.36
C SER A 359 -12.75 6.16 17.05
N LEU A 360 -11.49 5.75 17.25
CA LEU A 360 -11.07 4.35 17.13
C LEU A 360 -11.72 3.43 18.19
N ASN A 361 -12.17 3.96 19.33
CA ASN A 361 -12.90 3.17 20.33
C ASN A 361 -14.29 2.71 19.84
N SER A 362 -14.84 3.36 18.82
CA SER A 362 -16.15 3.02 18.24
C SER A 362 -16.09 1.76 17.36
N PHE A 363 -14.91 1.36 16.89
CA PHE A 363 -14.75 0.11 16.15
C PHE A 363 -14.96 -1.09 17.10
N PRO A 364 -15.88 -2.03 16.77
CA PRO A 364 -16.31 -3.04 17.74
C PRO A 364 -15.19 -3.97 18.21
N ASN A 365 -14.37 -4.46 17.29
CA ASN A 365 -13.39 -5.52 17.51
C ASN A 365 -11.93 -5.09 17.28
N LEU A 366 -11.65 -3.79 17.17
CA LEU A 366 -10.33 -3.26 16.88
C LEU A 366 -9.40 -3.38 18.10
N VAL A 367 -8.32 -4.17 17.97
CA VAL A 367 -7.38 -4.46 19.04
C VAL A 367 -5.93 -4.18 18.68
N ASP A 368 -5.58 -4.18 17.39
CA ASP A 368 -4.23 -3.88 16.89
C ASP A 368 -4.22 -2.60 16.07
N ILE A 369 -3.47 -1.61 16.53
CA ILE A 369 -3.42 -0.27 15.92
C ILE A 369 -1.97 0.17 15.75
N ARG A 370 -1.63 0.66 14.56
CA ARG A 370 -0.37 1.35 14.31
C ARG A 370 -0.60 2.82 14.00
N LEU A 371 0.01 3.70 14.82
CA LEU A 371 -0.03 5.15 14.69
C LEU A 371 1.36 5.78 14.58
N SER A 372 2.43 4.96 14.59
CA SER A 372 3.82 5.45 14.45
C SER A 372 3.98 6.33 13.22
N GLU A 373 4.91 7.29 13.28
CA GLU A 373 5.21 8.21 12.18
C GLU A 373 4.06 9.18 11.80
N ASN A 374 2.97 9.24 12.61
CA ASN A 374 1.99 10.31 12.54
C ASN A 374 2.38 11.46 13.47
N PRO A 375 1.99 12.72 13.20
CA PRO A 375 2.22 13.86 14.10
C PRO A 375 1.74 13.59 15.54
N ILE A 376 0.57 12.95 15.71
CA ILE A 376 0.00 12.64 17.02
C ILE A 376 0.87 11.72 17.88
N ALA A 377 1.69 10.86 17.28
CA ALA A 377 2.58 9.93 17.97
C ALA A 377 4.03 10.41 18.04
N ASP A 378 4.35 11.54 17.42
CA ASP A 378 5.69 12.14 17.40
C ASP A 378 5.80 13.27 18.42
N ILE A 379 6.42 12.97 19.56
CA ILE A 379 6.63 13.93 20.63
C ILE A 379 7.37 15.19 20.14
N GLY A 380 8.30 15.04 19.20
CA GLY A 380 9.05 16.18 18.64
C GLY A 380 8.20 17.15 17.80
N LYS A 381 7.04 16.69 17.32
CA LYS A 381 6.07 17.48 16.54
C LYS A 381 4.82 17.90 17.35
N GLY A 382 4.89 17.80 18.66
CA GLY A 382 3.75 18.16 19.54
C GLY A 382 2.78 17.00 19.80
N GLY A 383 3.11 15.79 19.37
CA GLY A 383 2.33 14.59 19.63
C GLY A 383 2.36 14.14 21.08
N VAL A 384 1.56 13.14 21.41
CA VAL A 384 1.39 12.66 22.78
C VAL A 384 2.22 11.40 23.08
N PRO A 385 2.66 11.23 24.34
CA PRO A 385 3.37 10.03 24.76
C PRO A 385 2.49 8.77 24.66
N ARG A 386 3.12 7.60 24.46
CA ARG A 386 2.46 6.29 24.35
C ARG A 386 1.43 6.02 25.45
N PHE A 387 1.72 6.39 26.70
CA PHE A 387 0.78 6.15 27.83
C PHE A 387 -0.54 6.92 27.65
N VAL A 388 -0.54 8.09 26.98
CA VAL A 388 -1.76 8.86 26.67
C VAL A 388 -2.59 8.13 25.63
N LEU A 389 -1.96 7.62 24.57
CA LEU A 389 -2.64 6.82 23.53
C LEU A 389 -3.26 5.56 24.15
N ILE A 390 -2.51 4.82 24.99
CA ILE A 390 -3.01 3.62 25.67
C ILE A 390 -4.22 3.95 26.56
N ALA A 391 -4.15 5.03 27.34
CA ALA A 391 -5.24 5.43 28.22
C ALA A 391 -6.51 5.85 27.45
N ARG A 392 -6.37 6.44 26.27
CA ARG A 392 -7.51 6.83 25.42
C ARG A 392 -8.09 5.68 24.64
N LEU A 393 -7.30 4.67 24.28
CA LEU A 393 -7.70 3.50 23.50
C LEU A 393 -8.08 2.33 24.41
N ALA A 394 -9.38 2.16 24.65
CA ALA A 394 -9.88 1.22 25.66
C ALA A 394 -9.56 -0.24 25.37
N LYS A 395 -9.67 -0.65 24.11
CA LYS A 395 -9.64 -2.06 23.68
C LYS A 395 -8.30 -2.50 23.09
N VAL A 396 -7.35 -1.57 22.85
CA VAL A 396 -6.13 -1.87 22.13
C VAL A 396 -5.26 -2.85 22.93
N GLU A 397 -4.85 -3.95 22.30
CA GLU A 397 -3.94 -4.96 22.83
C GLU A 397 -2.54 -4.84 22.24
N THR A 398 -2.44 -4.35 21.00
CA THR A 398 -1.17 -4.05 20.32
C THR A 398 -1.18 -2.61 19.83
N LEU A 399 -0.18 -1.83 20.24
CA LEU A 399 0.00 -0.45 19.78
C LEU A 399 1.40 -0.26 19.19
N ASN A 400 1.46 0.15 17.92
CA ASN A 400 2.72 0.36 17.18
C ASN A 400 3.63 -0.90 17.18
N GLY A 401 3.03 -2.09 17.03
CA GLY A 401 3.73 -3.36 17.00
C GLY A 401 4.25 -3.87 18.35
N SER A 402 3.86 -3.21 19.46
CA SER A 402 4.21 -3.64 20.81
C SER A 402 2.96 -3.97 21.60
N GLU A 403 2.94 -5.12 22.25
CA GLU A 403 1.87 -5.54 23.15
C GLU A 403 1.65 -4.51 24.27
N VAL A 404 0.40 -4.26 24.63
CA VAL A 404 -0.03 -3.45 25.77
C VAL A 404 -0.37 -4.37 26.91
N SER A 405 0.61 -4.67 27.78
CA SER A 405 0.39 -5.54 28.92
C SER A 405 -0.64 -4.97 29.89
N PRO A 406 -1.34 -5.81 30.69
CA PRO A 406 -2.29 -5.34 31.71
C PRO A 406 -1.65 -4.37 32.70
N ARG A 407 -0.39 -4.55 33.03
CA ARG A 407 0.38 -3.66 33.91
C ARG A 407 0.63 -2.29 33.24
N GLU A 408 1.13 -2.30 31.99
CA GLU A 408 1.36 -1.06 31.22
C GLU A 408 0.07 -0.28 31.07
N ARG A 409 -1.05 -0.95 30.76
CA ARG A 409 -2.37 -0.33 30.64
C ARG A 409 -2.76 0.38 31.95
N LYS A 410 -2.72 -0.35 33.08
CA LYS A 410 -3.05 0.22 34.39
C LYS A 410 -2.18 1.43 34.74
N ASP A 411 -0.86 1.29 34.55
CA ASP A 411 0.08 2.38 34.87
C ASP A 411 -0.16 3.61 33.95
N SER A 412 -0.46 3.37 32.68
CA SER A 412 -0.78 4.40 31.68
C SER A 412 -2.07 5.14 32.03
N GLU A 413 -3.12 4.43 32.39
CA GLU A 413 -4.42 4.99 32.74
C GLU A 413 -4.35 5.82 34.02
N ILE A 414 -3.67 5.33 35.06
CA ILE A 414 -3.45 6.07 36.31
C ILE A 414 -2.64 7.36 36.03
N ARG A 415 -1.57 7.25 35.27
CA ARG A 415 -0.73 8.39 34.92
C ARG A 415 -1.50 9.43 34.13
N TYR A 416 -2.33 8.99 33.18
CA TYR A 416 -3.19 9.87 32.39
C TYR A 416 -4.20 10.63 33.25
N VAL A 417 -4.91 9.96 34.15
CA VAL A 417 -5.87 10.60 35.07
C VAL A 417 -5.18 11.66 35.91
N ARG A 418 -4.03 11.36 36.51
CA ARG A 418 -3.25 12.33 37.29
C ARG A 418 -2.79 13.53 36.46
N LEU A 419 -2.40 13.29 35.22
CA LEU A 419 -2.01 14.34 34.30
C LEU A 419 -3.18 15.31 34.02
N VAL A 420 -4.36 14.77 33.70
CA VAL A 420 -5.57 15.57 33.46
C VAL A 420 -5.97 16.36 34.70
N MET A 421 -5.98 15.72 35.87
CA MET A 421 -6.28 16.41 37.14
C MET A 421 -5.34 17.59 37.42
N SER A 422 -4.04 17.37 37.18
CA SER A 422 -3.04 18.44 37.45
C SER A 422 -3.16 19.63 36.51
N LYS A 423 -3.75 19.47 35.32
CA LYS A 423 -3.83 20.53 34.31
C LYS A 423 -5.15 21.27 34.26
N PHE A 424 -6.23 20.56 34.45
CA PHE A 424 -7.58 21.07 34.22
C PHE A 424 -8.42 21.12 35.53
N HIS A 425 -7.77 21.19 36.71
CA HIS A 425 -8.44 21.11 38.00
C HIS A 425 -9.55 22.18 38.17
N ASP A 426 -9.42 23.33 37.49
CA ASP A 426 -10.37 24.44 37.58
C ASP A 426 -11.43 24.44 36.45
N ASN A 427 -11.42 23.48 35.50
CA ASN A 427 -12.33 23.46 34.37
C ASN A 427 -12.94 22.07 34.07
N PRO A 428 -13.96 21.63 34.85
CA PRO A 428 -14.60 20.34 34.69
C PRO A 428 -15.27 20.14 33.32
N GLU A 429 -15.80 21.20 32.70
CA GLU A 429 -16.48 21.11 31.40
C GLU A 429 -15.48 20.81 30.30
N GLU A 430 -14.31 21.42 30.36
CA GLU A 430 -13.24 21.17 29.40
C GLU A 430 -12.67 19.75 29.52
N ILE A 431 -12.54 19.23 30.75
CA ILE A 431 -12.17 17.84 31.00
C ILE A 431 -13.14 16.91 30.29
N THR A 432 -14.44 17.13 30.46
CA THR A 432 -15.45 16.24 29.85
C THR A 432 -15.38 16.28 28.33
N ARG A 433 -15.12 17.45 27.74
CA ARG A 433 -15.03 17.64 26.30
C ARG A 433 -13.75 17.04 25.69
N LEU A 434 -12.59 17.29 26.31
CA LEU A 434 -11.28 16.91 25.76
C LEU A 434 -10.79 15.53 26.20
N HIS A 435 -11.35 14.98 27.26
CA HIS A 435 -10.92 13.74 27.91
C HIS A 435 -12.10 12.78 28.17
N PRO A 436 -12.75 12.23 27.12
CA PRO A 436 -14.01 11.49 27.27
C PRO A 436 -13.93 10.30 28.22
N ARG A 437 -12.77 9.64 28.32
CA ARG A 437 -12.57 8.51 29.24
C ARG A 437 -12.14 8.89 30.66
N PHE A 438 -11.92 10.16 30.95
CA PHE A 438 -11.38 10.59 32.24
C PHE A 438 -12.22 10.14 33.44
N ALA A 439 -13.53 10.38 33.41
CA ALA A 439 -14.44 10.03 34.51
C ALA A 439 -14.51 8.51 34.71
N GLU A 440 -14.56 7.74 33.64
CA GLU A 440 -14.51 6.29 33.66
C GLU A 440 -13.22 5.78 34.33
N LEU A 441 -12.06 6.25 33.86
CA LEU A 441 -10.75 5.82 34.34
C LEU A 441 -10.52 6.21 35.81
N LYS A 442 -10.95 7.43 36.19
CA LYS A 442 -10.89 7.90 37.57
C LYS A 442 -11.67 6.95 38.52
N LYS A 443 -12.86 6.51 38.09
CA LYS A 443 -13.69 5.56 38.84
C LYS A 443 -13.05 4.17 38.90
N ILE A 444 -12.57 3.63 37.77
CA ILE A 444 -11.94 2.31 37.70
C ILE A 444 -10.74 2.20 38.64
N HIS A 445 -9.93 3.24 38.73
CA HIS A 445 -8.72 3.24 39.54
C HIS A 445 -8.89 3.82 40.94
N GLY A 446 -10.10 4.21 41.34
CA GLY A 446 -10.40 4.73 42.68
C GLY A 446 -9.59 6.01 43.01
N ILE A 447 -9.33 6.87 42.02
CA ILE A 447 -8.56 8.11 42.24
C ILE A 447 -9.50 9.18 42.74
N GLU A 448 -9.30 9.60 44.00
CA GLU A 448 -10.05 10.68 44.63
C GLU A 448 -9.44 12.06 44.30
N ASP A 449 -10.25 13.12 44.37
CA ASP A 449 -9.76 14.48 44.26
C ASP A 449 -8.88 14.81 45.50
N GLU A 450 -7.67 15.33 45.26
CA GLU A 450 -6.83 15.79 46.36
C GLU A 450 -7.61 16.88 47.14
N ARG A 451 -7.93 16.59 48.41
CA ARG A 451 -8.51 17.59 49.28
C ARG A 451 -7.48 18.72 49.42
N PRO A 452 -7.84 20.01 49.31
CA PRO A 452 -6.91 21.08 49.56
C PRO A 452 -6.35 20.91 50.98
N LEU A 453 -5.06 20.61 51.08
CA LEU A 453 -4.37 20.60 52.36
C LEU A 453 -4.36 22.02 52.93
N THR A 454 -5.31 22.30 53.80
CA THR A 454 -5.25 23.48 54.65
C THR A 454 -4.08 23.29 55.63
N GLY A 455 -2.93 23.88 55.30
CA GLY A 455 -1.83 24.11 56.22
C GLY A 455 -0.78 23.05 56.31
N ALA A 456 0.31 23.19 55.52
CA ALA A 456 1.69 22.97 55.99
C ALA A 456 2.67 23.43 54.91
N THR A 457 3.43 24.44 55.22
CA THR A 457 4.59 24.95 54.46
C THR A 457 5.77 24.01 54.66
N GLY A 458 6.19 23.30 53.57
CA GLY A 458 7.48 22.60 53.52
C GLY A 458 7.92 22.46 52.06
N PRO A 459 9.19 22.68 51.71
CA PRO A 459 9.65 22.65 50.32
C PRO A 459 9.71 21.19 49.82
N GLN A 460 8.77 20.82 48.95
CA GLN A 460 8.84 19.54 48.20
C GLN A 460 9.88 19.65 47.08
N LYS A 461 10.85 18.73 47.06
CA LYS A 461 11.76 18.50 45.94
C LYS A 461 10.93 18.00 44.74
N MET A 462 10.72 18.85 43.75
CA MET A 462 10.16 18.42 42.47
C MET A 462 11.14 17.49 41.74
N ALA A 463 10.70 16.32 41.39
CA ALA A 463 11.46 15.39 40.58
C ALA A 463 11.61 15.96 39.15
N SER A 464 12.84 15.95 38.63
CA SER A 464 13.24 16.52 37.32
C SER A 464 12.44 16.03 36.11
N GLY A 465 11.65 14.94 36.23
CA GLY A 465 10.74 14.44 35.21
C GLY A 465 9.48 15.29 34.98
N LEU A 466 9.05 16.12 35.99
CA LEU A 466 7.87 16.98 35.85
C LEU A 466 8.13 18.23 35.01
N ILE A 467 9.36 18.73 35.02
CA ILE A 467 9.74 19.95 34.29
C ILE A 467 9.74 19.76 32.78
N CYS A 468 10.15 18.57 32.33
CA CYS A 468 10.09 18.21 30.90
C CYS A 468 8.64 18.04 30.42
N MET A 469 7.76 17.52 31.28
CA MET A 469 6.35 17.28 31.00
C MET A 469 5.52 18.57 30.91
N ASN A 470 5.83 19.58 31.72
CA ASN A 470 5.13 20.89 31.69
C ASN A 470 5.39 21.64 30.37
N ARG A 471 6.61 21.58 29.81
CA ARG A 471 6.90 22.18 28.48
C ARG A 471 6.14 21.49 27.34
N PHE A 472 5.94 20.18 27.43
CA PHE A 472 5.21 19.42 26.41
C PHE A 472 3.74 19.78 26.34
N LEU A 473 3.18 20.06 27.46
CA LEU A 473 1.76 20.27 27.59
C LEU A 473 1.39 21.74 27.34
N GLU A 474 2.33 22.67 27.52
CA GLU A 474 2.19 24.07 27.05
C GLU A 474 2.16 24.15 25.52
N LEU A 475 2.96 23.33 24.81
CA LEU A 475 2.92 23.24 23.36
C LEU A 475 1.60 22.65 22.82
N ALA A 476 1.04 21.62 23.47
CA ALA A 476 -0.25 21.03 23.07
C ALA A 476 -1.43 22.00 23.30
N SER A 477 -1.38 22.84 24.38
CA SER A 477 -2.36 23.90 24.62
C SER A 477 -2.26 25.01 23.57
N MET A 478 -1.05 25.42 23.18
CA MET A 478 -0.85 26.43 22.13
C MET A 478 -1.35 25.97 20.77
N ILE A 479 -1.25 24.67 20.46
CA ILE A 479 -1.76 24.10 19.19
C ILE A 479 -3.30 24.07 19.20
N SER A 480 -3.93 23.74 20.33
CA SER A 480 -5.39 23.81 20.49
C SER A 480 -5.92 25.26 20.32
N ASP A 481 -5.20 26.24 20.86
CA ASP A 481 -5.57 27.65 20.74
C ASP A 481 -5.40 28.16 19.30
N ILE A 482 -4.39 27.70 18.59
CA ILE A 482 -4.17 28.00 17.16
C ILE A 482 -5.28 27.37 16.31
N GLN A 483 -5.68 26.12 16.58
CA GLN A 483 -6.78 25.46 15.86
C GLN A 483 -8.14 26.10 16.10
N SER A 484 -8.43 26.56 17.33
CA SER A 484 -9.64 27.29 17.61
C SER A 484 -9.67 28.67 16.92
N SER A 485 -8.52 29.29 16.75
CA SER A 485 -8.38 30.56 16.01
C SER A 485 -8.55 30.39 14.49
N TYR A 486 -8.09 29.30 13.94
CA TYR A 486 -8.28 28.98 12.50
C TYR A 486 -9.72 28.55 12.17
N SER A 487 -10.40 27.86 13.08
CA SER A 487 -11.81 27.49 12.91
C SER A 487 -12.74 28.71 12.91
N SER A 488 -12.42 29.76 13.64
CA SER A 488 -13.16 31.04 13.64
C SER A 488 -12.83 31.92 12.41
N CYS A 489 -11.69 31.70 11.74
CA CYS A 489 -11.30 32.49 10.56
C CYS A 489 -11.87 31.93 9.23
N SER A 490 -12.35 30.68 9.21
CA SER A 490 -12.95 30.04 8.01
C SER A 490 -14.34 30.58 7.66
N HIS A 491 -14.94 31.43 8.47
CA HIS A 491 -16.22 32.10 8.17
C HIS A 491 -16.10 33.49 7.57
N MET A 492 -14.90 33.95 7.21
CA MET A 492 -14.69 35.32 6.68
C MET A 492 -13.98 35.37 5.30
N GLN A 493 -14.08 34.34 4.47
CA GLN A 493 -13.66 34.43 3.06
C GLN A 493 -14.74 33.93 2.10
N LEU A 494 -15.86 34.62 2.11
CA LEU A 494 -16.82 34.66 1.01
C LEU A 494 -17.19 36.13 0.79
N PHE A 495 -16.24 36.93 0.28
CA PHE A 495 -16.44 38.24 -0.38
C PHE A 495 -15.05 38.84 -0.63
N LEU A 496 -14.44 38.44 -1.74
CA LEU A 496 -13.65 39.33 -2.65
C LEU A 496 -13.34 38.53 -3.93
#